data_16d51b56d50deef7f3ebd129f8f8e1eb
#
_entry.id   16d51b56d50deef7f3ebd129f8f8e1eb
#
_cell.length_a   1.000
_cell.length_b   1.000
_cell.length_c   1.000
_cell.angle_alpha   90.00
_cell.angle_beta   90.00
_cell.angle_gamma   90.00
#
_symmetry.space_group_name_H-M   'P 1'
#
loop_
_entity.id
_entity.type
_entity.pdbx_description
1 polymer ?
#
loop_
_entity_poly.entity_id
_entity_poly.type
_entity_poly.pdbx_seq_one_letter_code
_entity_poly.pdbx_strand_id
1 'polypeptide(L)'
;MIYVLLADGFEELEALTPVDMLRRYGTEVKTAAIDNTDVCGAHSITVKADMNIKDIDKTTIDGIVLPGGMPGTLNLQKDKNVNELIDYCNENKKLIAAICAAPMILGEKGLLSGKSAVCFPGFEENLKGADIGDGSTAVCENYITSKGAGTAYEFGAEIIDYISGIKGEGKKIMVQMQCKI
;
A
#
# COMPACT_ATOMS: atom_id res chain seq x y z
N MET A 1 1.15 -4.06 13.77
CA MET A 1 -0.12 -3.89 13.01
C MET A 1 0.13 -3.21 11.68
N ILE A 2 -0.53 -3.63 10.61
CA ILE A 2 -0.48 -2.98 9.29
C ILE A 2 -1.73 -2.12 9.12
N TYR A 3 -1.57 -0.90 8.59
CA TYR A 3 -2.69 -0.02 8.29
C TYR A 3 -2.81 0.23 6.79
N VAL A 4 -3.99 -0.06 6.21
CA VAL A 4 -4.31 0.26 4.81
C VAL A 4 -5.10 1.56 4.80
N LEU A 5 -4.53 2.60 4.19
CA LEU A 5 -5.09 3.96 4.24
C LEU A 5 -6.10 4.16 3.11
N LEU A 6 -7.32 4.57 3.45
CA LEU A 6 -8.41 4.74 2.51
C LEU A 6 -8.83 6.21 2.38
N ALA A 7 -9.05 6.64 1.14
CA ALA A 7 -9.62 7.93 0.80
C ALA A 7 -10.66 7.74 -0.32
N ASP A 8 -11.68 8.57 -0.41
CA ASP A 8 -12.66 8.51 -1.50
C ASP A 8 -11.96 8.51 -2.86
N GLY A 9 -12.36 7.58 -3.72
CA GLY A 9 -11.75 7.30 -5.00
C GLY A 9 -10.55 6.34 -4.96
N PHE A 10 -10.36 5.60 -3.86
CA PHE A 10 -9.39 4.52 -3.82
C PHE A 10 -9.76 3.37 -4.79
N GLU A 11 -8.78 2.62 -5.28
CA GLU A 11 -9.04 1.44 -6.10
C GLU A 11 -9.30 0.22 -5.22
N GLU A 12 -10.45 -0.40 -5.40
CA GLU A 12 -11.01 -1.42 -4.52
C GLU A 12 -10.13 -2.68 -4.43
N LEU A 13 -9.65 -3.17 -5.58
CA LEU A 13 -8.81 -4.38 -5.58
C LEU A 13 -7.44 -4.13 -4.94
N GLU A 14 -6.90 -2.95 -5.13
CA GLU A 14 -5.58 -2.58 -4.60
C GLU A 14 -5.57 -2.43 -3.07
N ALA A 15 -6.71 -2.05 -2.50
CA ALA A 15 -6.88 -1.96 -1.06
C ALA A 15 -7.31 -3.29 -0.45
N LEU A 16 -8.36 -3.93 -1.00
CA LEU A 16 -9.02 -5.06 -0.33
C LEU A 16 -8.29 -6.39 -0.53
N THR A 17 -7.60 -6.59 -1.66
CA THR A 17 -6.81 -7.81 -1.86
C THR A 17 -5.70 -7.96 -0.81
N PRO A 18 -4.83 -6.95 -0.55
CA PRO A 18 -3.85 -7.06 0.52
C PRO A 18 -4.49 -7.23 1.91
N VAL A 19 -5.62 -6.56 2.18
CA VAL A 19 -6.35 -6.74 3.46
C VAL A 19 -6.78 -8.19 3.65
N ASP A 20 -7.42 -8.79 2.65
CA ASP A 20 -7.87 -10.19 2.73
C ASP A 20 -6.68 -11.15 2.88
N MET A 21 -5.62 -10.97 2.09
CA MET A 21 -4.43 -11.80 2.15
C MET A 21 -3.73 -11.73 3.51
N LEU A 22 -3.56 -10.54 4.06
CA LEU A 22 -2.95 -10.33 5.37
C LEU A 22 -3.78 -10.95 6.50
N ARG A 23 -5.10 -10.80 6.45
CA ARG A 23 -6.02 -11.43 7.42
C ARG A 23 -5.97 -12.96 7.33
N ARG A 24 -5.89 -13.54 6.13
CA ARG A 24 -5.70 -14.99 5.93
C ARG A 24 -4.37 -15.48 6.49
N TYR A 25 -3.32 -14.69 6.38
CA TYR A 25 -2.01 -15.01 6.95
C TYR A 25 -2.00 -14.92 8.50
N GLY A 26 -2.99 -14.25 9.09
CA GLY A 26 -3.08 -14.04 10.54
C GLY A 26 -2.41 -12.75 11.02
N THR A 27 -2.08 -11.84 10.11
CA THR A 27 -1.54 -10.52 10.46
C THR A 27 -2.66 -9.59 10.94
N GLU A 28 -2.40 -8.85 12.01
CA GLU A 28 -3.28 -7.75 12.43
C GLU A 28 -3.21 -6.62 11.40
N VAL A 29 -4.30 -6.44 10.66
CA VAL A 29 -4.48 -5.38 9.67
C VAL A 29 -5.78 -4.64 9.88
N LYS A 30 -5.72 -3.31 9.79
CA LYS A 30 -6.88 -2.42 9.84
C LYS A 30 -6.90 -1.49 8.65
N THR A 31 -8.10 -1.22 8.14
CA THR A 31 -8.33 -0.13 7.20
C THR A 31 -8.58 1.16 7.97
N ALA A 32 -7.95 2.26 7.55
CA ALA A 32 -8.06 3.56 8.19
C ALA A 32 -8.43 4.64 7.17
N ALA A 33 -9.57 5.29 7.36
CA ALA A 33 -10.07 6.34 6.48
C ALA A 33 -9.54 7.72 6.88
N ILE A 34 -9.21 8.57 5.89
CA ILE A 34 -8.77 9.95 6.15
C ILE A 34 -9.92 10.85 6.63
N ASP A 35 -11.13 10.60 6.17
CA ASP A 35 -12.34 11.36 6.49
C ASP A 35 -13.37 10.47 7.19
N ASN A 36 -14.52 10.23 6.54
CA ASN A 36 -15.56 9.35 7.04
C ASN A 36 -15.15 7.89 6.92
N THR A 37 -15.61 7.05 7.84
CA THR A 37 -15.33 5.60 7.78
C THR A 37 -16.03 4.89 6.63
N ASP A 38 -17.14 5.41 6.11
CA ASP A 38 -17.75 4.92 4.87
C ASP A 38 -17.03 5.58 3.68
N VAL A 39 -16.16 4.84 3.02
CA VAL A 39 -15.28 5.33 1.95
C VAL A 39 -15.74 4.79 0.61
N CYS A 40 -16.00 5.67 -0.35
CA CYS A 40 -16.43 5.29 -1.70
C CYS A 40 -15.19 5.07 -2.60
N GLY A 41 -15.06 3.86 -3.15
CA GLY A 41 -13.99 3.54 -4.11
C GLY A 41 -14.21 4.15 -5.49
N ALA A 42 -13.21 4.03 -6.34
CA ALA A 42 -13.20 4.58 -7.71
C ALA A 42 -14.28 3.97 -8.61
N HIS A 43 -14.76 2.77 -8.27
CA HIS A 43 -15.82 2.06 -9.00
C HIS A 43 -17.15 2.05 -8.25
N SER A 44 -17.37 3.06 -7.36
CA SER A 44 -18.63 3.27 -6.62
C SER A 44 -18.99 2.15 -5.65
N ILE A 45 -18.01 1.40 -5.16
CA ILE A 45 -18.18 0.42 -4.08
C ILE A 45 -17.81 1.08 -2.77
N THR A 46 -18.78 1.20 -1.87
CA THR A 46 -18.53 1.78 -0.53
C THR A 46 -18.04 0.71 0.41
N VAL A 47 -16.92 0.99 1.08
CA VAL A 47 -16.32 0.15 2.09
C VAL A 47 -16.34 0.88 3.43
N LYS A 48 -16.72 0.19 4.49
CA LYS A 48 -16.60 0.73 5.84
C LYS A 48 -15.21 0.43 6.38
N ALA A 49 -14.42 1.47 6.60
CA ALA A 49 -13.11 1.35 7.22
C ALA A 49 -13.23 0.94 8.70
N ASP A 50 -12.23 0.22 9.19
CA ASP A 50 -12.20 -0.23 10.60
C ASP A 50 -12.07 0.95 11.57
N MET A 51 -11.45 2.08 11.14
CA MET A 51 -11.23 3.25 11.99
C MET A 51 -10.96 4.53 11.18
N ASN A 52 -10.90 5.66 11.87
CA ASN A 52 -10.37 6.90 11.28
C ASN A 52 -8.85 6.96 11.44
N ILE A 53 -8.15 7.55 10.49
CA ILE A 53 -6.68 7.71 10.50
C ILE A 53 -6.17 8.46 11.74
N LYS A 54 -6.97 9.37 12.28
CA LYS A 54 -6.64 10.16 13.48
C LYS A 54 -6.55 9.33 14.75
N ASP A 55 -7.16 8.15 14.74
CA ASP A 55 -7.21 7.24 15.88
C ASP A 55 -6.06 6.20 15.87
N ILE A 56 -5.16 6.29 14.88
CA ILE A 56 -4.00 5.40 14.79
C ILE A 56 -3.00 5.74 15.91
N ASP A 57 -2.73 4.75 16.75
CA ASP A 57 -1.61 4.79 17.68
C ASP A 57 -0.30 4.46 16.94
N LYS A 58 0.55 5.47 16.74
CA LYS A 58 1.82 5.32 16.02
C LYS A 58 2.73 4.24 16.61
N THR A 59 2.62 3.95 17.91
CA THR A 59 3.44 2.92 18.57
C THR A 59 3.12 1.49 18.12
N THR A 60 1.93 1.28 17.55
CA THR A 60 1.47 -0.03 17.08
C THR A 60 1.80 -0.31 15.61
N ILE A 61 2.35 0.68 14.89
CA ILE A 61 2.60 0.58 13.45
C ILE A 61 3.79 -0.32 13.15
N ASP A 62 3.57 -1.37 12.35
CA ASP A 62 4.60 -2.15 11.67
C ASP A 62 4.71 -1.78 10.20
N GLY A 63 3.66 -1.21 9.62
CA GLY A 63 3.66 -0.69 8.27
C GLY A 63 2.36 -0.03 7.85
N ILE A 64 2.45 0.69 6.73
CA ILE A 64 1.31 1.32 6.06
C ILE A 64 1.24 0.88 4.61
N VAL A 65 0.01 0.82 4.08
CA VAL A 65 -0.27 0.48 2.68
C VAL A 65 -1.08 1.61 2.07
N LEU A 66 -0.62 2.11 0.94
CA LEU A 66 -1.22 3.19 0.15
C LEU A 66 -1.79 2.59 -1.14
N PRO A 67 -3.10 2.34 -1.26
CA PRO A 67 -3.73 1.96 -2.50
C PRO A 67 -3.73 3.12 -3.50
N GLY A 68 -3.84 2.80 -4.77
CA GLY A 68 -4.04 3.77 -5.83
C GLY A 68 -5.50 4.14 -6.02
N GLY A 69 -5.87 4.37 -7.27
CA GLY A 69 -7.17 4.94 -7.65
C GLY A 69 -7.15 6.47 -7.68
N MET A 70 -7.97 7.04 -8.57
CA MET A 70 -8.13 8.50 -8.67
C MET A 70 -9.59 8.87 -8.43
N PRO A 71 -9.85 9.89 -7.61
CA PRO A 71 -8.90 10.81 -6.97
C PRO A 71 -8.29 10.33 -5.63
N GLY A 72 -8.48 9.08 -5.22
CA GLY A 72 -8.04 8.54 -3.93
C GLY A 72 -6.56 8.80 -3.62
N THR A 73 -5.66 8.54 -4.57
CA THR A 73 -4.22 8.82 -4.43
C THR A 73 -3.96 10.31 -4.14
N LEU A 74 -4.65 11.22 -4.85
CA LEU A 74 -4.47 12.66 -4.63
C LEU A 74 -5.05 13.12 -3.28
N ASN A 75 -6.10 12.46 -2.80
CA ASN A 75 -6.67 12.73 -1.49
C ASN A 75 -5.72 12.26 -0.38
N LEU A 76 -5.14 11.06 -0.51
CA LEU A 76 -4.09 10.58 0.41
C LEU A 76 -2.87 11.51 0.42
N GLN A 77 -2.41 11.94 -0.76
CA GLN A 77 -1.25 12.81 -0.90
C GLN A 77 -1.40 14.15 -0.16
N LYS A 78 -2.61 14.73 -0.20
CA LYS A 78 -2.90 16.02 0.43
C LYS A 78 -3.15 15.94 1.94
N ASP A 79 -3.51 14.77 2.43
CA ASP A 79 -3.86 14.59 3.85
C ASP A 79 -2.63 14.69 4.73
N LYS A 80 -2.73 15.53 5.77
CA LYS A 80 -1.62 15.79 6.70
C LYS A 80 -1.28 14.55 7.53
N ASN A 81 -2.28 13.78 7.98
CA ASN A 81 -2.04 12.62 8.82
C ASN A 81 -1.37 11.50 8.01
N VAL A 82 -1.76 11.32 6.72
CA VAL A 82 -1.07 10.39 5.80
C VAL A 82 0.40 10.77 5.68
N ASN A 83 0.70 12.06 5.44
CA ASN A 83 2.08 12.52 5.32
C ASN A 83 2.88 12.31 6.61
N GLU A 84 2.29 12.57 7.78
CA GLU A 84 2.92 12.32 9.08
C GLU A 84 3.18 10.83 9.32
N LEU A 85 2.28 9.93 8.87
CA LEU A 85 2.48 8.49 8.98
C LEU A 85 3.58 7.99 8.06
N ILE A 86 3.66 8.50 6.82
CA ILE A 86 4.74 8.19 5.88
C ILE A 86 6.10 8.60 6.49
N ASP A 87 6.19 9.81 7.02
CA ASP A 87 7.42 10.33 7.62
C ASP A 87 7.81 9.47 8.85
N TYR A 88 6.86 9.16 9.73
CA TYR A 88 7.07 8.29 10.88
C TYR A 88 7.57 6.89 10.47
N CYS A 89 6.94 6.26 9.47
CA CYS A 89 7.35 4.94 8.99
C CYS A 89 8.74 4.97 8.36
N ASN A 90 9.06 6.02 7.60
CA ASN A 90 10.38 6.19 7.01
C ASN A 90 11.47 6.33 8.08
N GLU A 91 11.29 7.22 9.05
CA GLU A 91 12.25 7.48 10.15
C GLU A 91 12.47 6.25 11.02
N ASN A 92 11.43 5.44 11.24
CA ASN A 92 11.48 4.25 12.09
C ASN A 92 11.69 2.94 11.31
N LYS A 93 11.99 3.02 10.00
CA LYS A 93 12.20 1.86 9.11
C LYS A 93 11.04 0.85 9.14
N LYS A 94 9.82 1.35 9.29
CA LYS A 94 8.59 0.57 9.18
C LYS A 94 8.23 0.39 7.71
N LEU A 95 7.50 -0.67 7.38
CA LEU A 95 7.06 -0.92 6.01
C LEU A 95 6.23 0.25 5.46
N ILE A 96 6.54 0.65 4.24
CA ILE A 96 5.72 1.55 3.42
C ILE A 96 5.48 0.85 2.09
N ALA A 97 4.25 0.41 1.87
CA ALA A 97 3.84 -0.24 0.64
C ALA A 97 2.89 0.66 -0.16
N ALA A 98 3.12 0.80 -1.46
CA ALA A 98 2.31 1.66 -2.34
C ALA A 98 2.09 1.00 -3.70
N ILE A 99 0.89 1.11 -4.25
CA ILE A 99 0.53 0.46 -5.52
C ILE A 99 -0.08 1.45 -6.51
N CYS A 100 0.07 1.16 -7.81
CA CYS A 100 -0.56 1.91 -8.91
C CYS A 100 -0.03 3.35 -9.01
N ALA A 101 -0.88 4.34 -8.78
CA ALA A 101 -0.49 5.74 -8.75
C ALA A 101 0.15 6.15 -7.41
N ALA A 102 -0.13 5.44 -6.31
CA ALA A 102 0.30 5.84 -4.97
C ALA A 102 1.84 5.92 -4.76
N PRO A 103 2.70 5.16 -5.47
CA PRO A 103 4.15 5.36 -5.39
C PRO A 103 4.60 6.79 -5.73
N MET A 104 3.80 7.56 -6.49
CA MET A 104 4.10 8.98 -6.75
C MET A 104 4.22 9.81 -5.45
N ILE A 105 3.44 9.49 -4.43
CA ILE A 105 3.48 10.18 -3.14
C ILE A 105 4.87 10.04 -2.51
N LEU A 106 5.41 8.83 -2.56
CA LEU A 106 6.75 8.52 -2.02
C LEU A 106 7.85 9.12 -2.88
N GLY A 107 7.69 9.07 -4.21
CA GLY A 107 8.65 9.66 -5.15
C GLY A 107 8.75 11.18 -5.03
N GLU A 108 7.63 11.86 -4.88
CA GLU A 108 7.62 13.33 -4.68
C GLU A 108 8.23 13.75 -3.34
N LYS A 109 8.13 12.92 -2.32
CA LYS A 109 8.84 13.09 -1.05
C LYS A 109 10.33 12.74 -1.12
N GLY A 110 10.84 12.25 -2.28
CA GLY A 110 12.22 11.84 -2.48
C GLY A 110 12.61 10.53 -1.79
N LEU A 111 11.66 9.79 -1.24
CA LEU A 111 11.90 8.58 -0.45
C LEU A 111 12.34 7.38 -1.31
N LEU A 112 12.07 7.42 -2.62
CA LEU A 112 12.44 6.37 -3.57
C LEU A 112 13.75 6.66 -4.32
N SER A 113 14.42 7.78 -4.03
CA SER A 113 15.69 8.13 -4.71
C SER A 113 16.77 7.06 -4.47
N GLY A 114 17.36 6.54 -5.57
CA GLY A 114 18.35 5.47 -5.56
C GLY A 114 17.79 4.08 -5.21
N LYS A 115 16.47 3.91 -5.18
CA LYS A 115 15.81 2.65 -4.89
C LYS A 115 15.08 2.11 -6.11
N SER A 116 15.04 0.77 -6.24
CA SER A 116 14.19 0.13 -7.24
C SER A 116 12.73 0.32 -6.88
N ALA A 117 11.93 0.79 -7.85
CA ALA A 117 10.50 1.01 -7.67
C ALA A 117 9.74 0.78 -8.97
N VAL A 118 8.44 0.49 -8.85
CA VAL A 118 7.50 0.42 -9.96
C VAL A 118 6.23 1.20 -9.62
N CYS A 119 5.49 1.63 -10.64
CA CYS A 119 4.20 2.29 -10.49
C CYS A 119 3.30 1.96 -11.68
N PHE A 120 2.09 2.50 -11.69
CA PHE A 120 1.21 2.43 -12.85
C PHE A 120 1.86 3.19 -14.04
N PRO A 121 1.79 2.63 -15.27
CA PRO A 121 2.35 3.27 -16.45
C PRO A 121 1.87 4.72 -16.64
N GLY A 122 2.83 5.64 -16.81
CA GLY A 122 2.59 7.07 -16.93
C GLY A 122 2.81 7.87 -15.64
N PHE A 123 3.17 7.21 -14.52
CA PHE A 123 3.51 7.89 -13.26
C PHE A 123 5.01 7.85 -12.94
N GLU A 124 5.84 7.30 -13.83
CA GLU A 124 7.28 7.09 -13.60
C GLU A 124 8.03 8.40 -13.31
N GLU A 125 7.65 9.49 -13.98
CA GLU A 125 8.28 10.80 -13.79
C GLU A 125 8.09 11.35 -12.36
N ASN A 126 7.07 10.88 -11.63
CA ASN A 126 6.85 11.26 -10.25
C ASN A 126 7.76 10.51 -9.27
N LEU A 127 8.37 9.38 -9.68
CA LEU A 127 9.29 8.59 -8.86
C LEU A 127 10.72 9.16 -8.96
N LYS A 128 10.89 10.39 -8.53
CA LYS A 128 12.11 11.18 -8.70
C LYS A 128 13.36 10.45 -8.19
N GLY A 129 14.30 10.16 -9.10
CA GLY A 129 15.55 9.51 -8.75
C GLY A 129 15.46 8.02 -8.43
N ALA A 130 14.31 7.39 -8.63
CA ALA A 130 14.16 5.95 -8.48
C ALA A 130 14.70 5.19 -9.69
N ASP A 131 15.13 3.97 -9.47
CA ASP A 131 15.47 2.97 -10.49
C ASP A 131 14.17 2.28 -10.91
N ILE A 132 13.65 2.64 -12.08
CA ILE A 132 12.34 2.12 -12.51
C ILE A 132 12.47 0.69 -13.00
N GLY A 133 11.86 -0.23 -12.28
CA GLY A 133 11.81 -1.65 -12.63
C GLY A 133 10.74 -1.99 -13.66
N ASP A 134 10.86 -3.16 -14.28
CA ASP A 134 9.91 -3.72 -15.24
C ASP A 134 8.99 -4.81 -14.64
N GLY A 135 9.28 -5.28 -13.43
CA GLY A 135 8.51 -6.28 -12.69
C GLY A 135 7.09 -5.83 -12.32
N SER A 136 6.26 -6.75 -11.83
CA SER A 136 4.94 -6.46 -11.25
C SER A 136 5.05 -5.70 -9.94
N THR A 137 6.08 -6.02 -9.16
CA THR A 137 6.41 -5.45 -7.86
C THR A 137 7.90 -5.10 -7.78
N ALA A 138 8.26 -4.21 -6.88
CA ALA A 138 9.63 -3.95 -6.48
C ALA A 138 9.70 -3.86 -4.96
N VAL A 139 10.72 -4.52 -4.38
CA VAL A 139 11.00 -4.49 -2.94
C VAL A 139 12.40 -3.93 -2.74
N CYS A 140 12.49 -2.84 -2.01
CA CYS A 140 13.76 -2.21 -1.69
C CYS A 140 13.75 -1.66 -0.27
N GLU A 141 14.60 -2.20 0.61
CA GLU A 141 14.61 -1.87 2.03
C GLU A 141 13.24 -2.10 2.67
N ASN A 142 12.64 -1.04 3.25
CA ASN A 142 11.30 -1.06 3.83
C ASN A 142 10.21 -0.54 2.88
N TYR A 143 10.50 -0.44 1.59
CA TYR A 143 9.54 -0.01 0.56
C TYR A 143 9.13 -1.18 -0.33
N ILE A 144 7.82 -1.29 -0.56
CA ILE A 144 7.24 -2.21 -1.54
C ILE A 144 6.37 -1.39 -2.49
N THR A 145 6.65 -1.47 -3.78
CA THR A 145 5.82 -0.81 -4.80
C THR A 145 5.26 -1.82 -5.79
N SER A 146 4.11 -1.52 -6.41
CA SER A 146 3.47 -2.40 -7.39
C SER A 146 2.75 -1.61 -8.48
N LYS A 147 2.51 -2.25 -9.63
CA LYS A 147 2.04 -1.57 -10.85
C LYS A 147 0.56 -1.22 -10.85
N GLY A 148 -0.31 -2.00 -10.24
CA GLY A 148 -1.75 -1.70 -10.28
C GLY A 148 -2.65 -2.88 -9.93
N ALA A 149 -3.95 -2.74 -10.12
CA ALA A 149 -4.97 -3.70 -9.70
C ALA A 149 -4.68 -5.14 -10.15
N GLY A 150 -4.16 -5.33 -11.36
CA GLY A 150 -3.78 -6.65 -11.88
C GLY A 150 -2.61 -7.32 -11.15
N THR A 151 -1.88 -6.59 -10.32
CA THR A 151 -0.73 -7.08 -9.53
C THR A 151 -0.98 -7.04 -8.01
N ALA A 152 -2.24 -6.86 -7.60
CA ALA A 152 -2.61 -6.72 -6.20
C ALA A 152 -2.32 -7.99 -5.36
N TYR A 153 -2.37 -9.17 -5.97
CA TYR A 153 -2.03 -10.44 -5.30
C TYR A 153 -0.54 -10.54 -5.03
N GLU A 154 0.30 -10.24 -6.05
CA GLU A 154 1.75 -10.22 -5.88
C GLU A 154 2.16 -9.17 -4.86
N PHE A 155 1.52 -8.00 -4.88
CA PHE A 155 1.74 -6.94 -3.90
C PHE A 155 1.43 -7.42 -2.47
N GLY A 156 0.27 -8.04 -2.26
CA GLY A 156 -0.08 -8.63 -0.96
C GLY A 156 0.89 -9.72 -0.52
N ALA A 157 1.38 -10.53 -1.48
CA ALA A 157 2.35 -11.57 -1.21
C ALA A 157 3.71 -11.01 -0.75
N GLU A 158 4.23 -9.96 -1.42
CA GLU A 158 5.48 -9.30 -1.01
C GLU A 158 5.36 -8.65 0.37
N ILE A 159 4.19 -8.08 0.71
CA ILE A 159 3.94 -7.55 2.05
C ILE A 159 4.00 -8.67 3.10
N ILE A 160 3.39 -9.83 2.84
CA ILE A 160 3.43 -10.99 3.74
C ILE A 160 4.87 -11.50 3.91
N ASP A 161 5.61 -11.64 2.81
CA ASP A 161 7.00 -12.09 2.85
C ASP A 161 7.87 -11.12 3.67
N TYR A 162 7.65 -9.82 3.51
CA TYR A 162 8.37 -8.79 4.26
C TYR A 162 8.09 -8.86 5.76
N ILE A 163 6.82 -8.89 6.18
CA ILE A 163 6.46 -8.87 7.61
C ILE A 163 6.78 -10.17 8.33
N SER A 164 6.75 -11.30 7.61
CA SER A 164 7.14 -12.60 8.16
C SER A 164 8.66 -12.79 8.23
N GLY A 165 9.41 -12.06 7.41
CA GLY A 165 10.83 -12.29 7.18
C GLY A 165 11.13 -13.61 6.45
N ILE A 166 10.10 -14.27 5.89
CA ILE A 166 10.22 -15.58 5.22
C ILE A 166 9.70 -15.47 3.79
N LYS A 167 10.59 -15.63 2.83
CA LYS A 167 10.24 -15.61 1.41
C LYS A 167 9.35 -16.79 1.02
N GLY A 168 8.24 -16.50 0.33
CA GLY A 168 7.30 -17.50 -0.19
C GLY A 168 6.07 -17.75 0.69
N GLU A 169 5.95 -17.13 1.87
CA GLU A 169 4.74 -17.21 2.68
C GLU A 169 3.54 -16.57 1.97
N GLY A 170 3.74 -15.42 1.33
CA GLY A 170 2.71 -14.78 0.53
C GLY A 170 2.25 -15.65 -0.65
N LYS A 171 3.18 -16.36 -1.30
CA LYS A 171 2.85 -17.32 -2.36
C LYS A 171 1.98 -18.47 -1.84
N LYS A 172 2.20 -18.96 -0.61
CA LYS A 172 1.35 -19.99 0.00
C LYS A 172 -0.10 -19.51 0.17
N ILE A 173 -0.29 -18.24 0.57
CA ILE A 173 -1.62 -17.63 0.64
C ILE A 173 -2.25 -17.55 -0.76
N MET A 174 -1.52 -17.10 -1.78
CA MET A 174 -2.01 -17.11 -3.16
C MET A 174 -2.46 -18.49 -3.63
N VAL A 175 -1.72 -19.55 -3.30
CA VAL A 175 -2.11 -20.94 -3.60
C VAL A 175 -3.42 -21.31 -2.91
N GLN A 176 -3.58 -20.97 -1.63
CA GLN A 176 -4.83 -21.22 -0.89
C GLN A 176 -6.02 -20.48 -1.51
N MET A 177 -5.78 -19.30 -2.08
CA MET A 177 -6.78 -18.49 -2.79
C MET A 177 -7.04 -18.96 -4.23
N GLN A 178 -6.37 -20.02 -4.70
CA GLN A 178 -6.47 -20.57 -6.06
C GLN A 178 -6.01 -19.58 -7.15
N CYS A 179 -5.09 -18.67 -6.82
CA CYS A 179 -4.46 -17.81 -7.82
C CYS A 179 -3.63 -18.68 -8.79
N LYS A 180 -3.64 -18.29 -10.07
CA LYS A 180 -2.66 -18.85 -11.02
C LYS A 180 -1.29 -18.27 -10.68
N ILE A 181 -0.30 -19.14 -10.51
CA ILE A 181 1.06 -18.78 -10.12
C ILE A 181 2.03 -19.22 -11.23
#